data_7ec36834920ae28543b022a8db1f6772
#
_entry.id   7ec36834920ae28543b022a8db1f6772
#
_cell.length_a   1.000
_cell.length_b   1.000
_cell.length_c   1.000
_cell.angle_alpha   90.00
_cell.angle_beta   90.00
_cell.angle_gamma   90.00
#
_symmetry.space_group_name_H-M   'P 1'
#
loop_
_entity.id
_entity.type
_entity.pdbx_description
1 polymer ?
#
loop_
_entity_poly.entity_id
_entity_poly.type
_entity_poly.pdbx_seq_one_letter_code
_entity_poly.pdbx_strand_id
1 'polypeptide(L)'
;MSLTFNTDSKAFVDVPAPYFGQDVVIRVNKRAIKHYVRNSQLGSMINSRTDIKDEDKIAYHVAAGLMAVCTLPDTGEFAFADSQMDDLVNKLPRDLYEQLASAAYQLDPIVVEPETLSEKKSES
;
A
#
# COMPACT_ATOMS: atom_id res chain seq x y z
N MET A 1 30.39 -17.12 0.63
CA MET A 1 30.25 -15.76 1.09
C MET A 1 28.78 -15.35 1.01
N SER A 2 28.28 -14.61 1.93
CA SER A 2 26.92 -14.17 1.88
C SER A 2 26.85 -12.67 1.66
N LEU A 3 25.75 -12.23 1.04
CA LEU A 3 25.55 -10.83 0.78
C LEU A 3 25.02 -10.14 2.04
N THR A 4 25.38 -8.89 2.20
CA THR A 4 24.96 -8.13 3.35
C THR A 4 23.89 -7.14 2.92
N PHE A 5 22.77 -7.11 3.65
CA PHE A 5 21.72 -6.17 3.33
C PHE A 5 22.08 -4.78 3.85
N ASN A 6 21.76 -3.78 3.05
CA ASN A 6 22.04 -2.41 3.41
C ASN A 6 21.04 -1.96 4.46
N THR A 7 21.52 -1.59 5.64
CA THR A 7 20.66 -1.12 6.70
C THR A 7 20.67 0.40 6.83
N ASP A 8 21.39 1.07 5.94
CA ASP A 8 21.45 2.51 5.99
C ASP A 8 20.27 3.18 5.32
N SER A 9 19.58 2.48 4.42
CA SER A 9 18.46 3.09 3.72
C SER A 9 17.26 3.09 4.62
N LYS A 10 16.39 4.05 4.40
CA LYS A 10 15.16 4.11 5.16
C LYS A 10 14.30 2.92 4.82
N ALA A 11 13.82 2.24 5.82
CA ALA A 11 13.00 1.05 5.64
C ALA A 11 11.51 1.33 5.82
N PHE A 12 11.14 2.45 6.42
CA PHE A 12 9.74 2.77 6.66
C PHE A 12 9.56 4.25 6.93
N VAL A 13 8.29 4.68 6.86
CA VAL A 13 7.88 6.01 7.26
C VAL A 13 6.69 5.85 8.18
N ASP A 14 6.71 6.49 9.34
CA ASP A 14 5.59 6.44 10.27
C ASP A 14 4.68 7.63 10.01
N VAL A 15 3.39 7.37 9.85
CA VAL A 15 2.39 8.38 9.52
C VAL A 15 1.39 8.46 10.66
N PRO A 16 1.24 9.62 11.31
CA PRO A 16 0.20 9.77 12.33
C PRO A 16 -1.16 9.61 11.68
N ALA A 17 -2.03 8.86 12.32
CA ALA A 17 -3.36 8.56 11.79
C ALA A 17 -4.42 8.78 12.86
N PRO A 18 -4.63 10.04 13.29
CA PRO A 18 -5.59 10.32 14.37
C PRO A 18 -7.02 9.99 13.99
N TYR A 19 -7.31 9.80 12.72
CA TYR A 19 -8.62 9.34 12.29
C TYR A 19 -9.01 8.04 13.00
N PHE A 20 -8.05 7.16 13.29
CA PHE A 20 -8.32 5.88 13.92
C PHE A 20 -8.17 5.94 15.45
N GLY A 21 -7.69 7.03 16.00
CA GLY A 21 -7.51 7.17 17.44
C GLY A 21 -6.39 8.15 17.71
N GLN A 22 -6.43 8.78 18.87
CA GLN A 22 -5.56 9.90 19.18
C GLN A 22 -4.08 9.59 18.99
N ASP A 23 -3.63 8.44 19.38
CA ASP A 23 -2.21 8.11 19.32
C ASP A 23 -1.89 7.05 18.26
N VAL A 24 -2.78 6.85 17.31
CA VAL A 24 -2.55 5.80 16.31
C VAL A 24 -1.54 6.29 15.29
N VAL A 25 -0.57 5.42 14.99
CA VAL A 25 0.43 5.67 13.98
C VAL A 25 0.43 4.46 13.05
N ILE A 26 0.48 4.70 11.75
CA ILE A 26 0.57 3.63 10.77
C ILE A 26 1.96 3.66 10.18
N ARG A 27 2.62 2.53 10.17
CA ARG A 27 3.96 2.41 9.58
C ARG A 27 3.84 1.94 8.14
N VAL A 28 4.34 2.74 7.22
CA VAL A 28 4.38 2.37 5.81
C VAL A 28 5.76 1.81 5.55
N ASN A 29 5.83 0.56 5.11
CA ASN A 29 7.10 -0.14 4.96
C ASN A 29 7.57 -0.15 3.52
N LYS A 30 8.88 -0.11 3.32
CA LYS A 30 9.44 -0.35 2.01
C LYS A 30 9.12 -1.78 1.63
N ARG A 31 8.79 -2.03 0.37
CA ARG A 31 8.31 -3.34 -0.03
C ARG A 31 9.42 -4.38 0.02
N ALA A 32 9.15 -5.47 0.68
CA ALA A 32 9.96 -6.67 0.67
C ALA A 32 9.11 -7.77 0.03
N ILE A 33 9.66 -8.95 -0.14
CA ILE A 33 8.92 -10.06 -0.77
C ILE A 33 7.60 -10.31 -0.07
N LYS A 34 7.59 -10.28 1.26
CA LYS A 34 6.35 -10.58 1.99
C LYS A 34 5.24 -9.59 1.66
N HIS A 35 5.59 -8.35 1.35
CA HIS A 35 4.58 -7.35 1.01
C HIS A 35 4.02 -7.60 -0.39
N TYR A 36 4.87 -8.05 -1.31
CA TYR A 36 4.39 -8.40 -2.65
C TYR A 36 3.47 -9.63 -2.59
N VAL A 37 3.79 -10.60 -1.74
CA VAL A 37 2.95 -11.79 -1.59
C VAL A 37 1.59 -11.39 -1.04
N ARG A 38 1.55 -10.54 -0.01
CA ARG A 38 0.27 -10.10 0.53
C ARG A 38 -0.54 -9.32 -0.50
N ASN A 39 0.13 -8.43 -1.23
CA ASN A 39 -0.57 -7.66 -2.25
C ASN A 39 -1.17 -8.57 -3.31
N SER A 40 -0.44 -9.60 -3.71
CA SER A 40 -0.93 -10.55 -4.69
C SER A 40 -2.13 -11.34 -4.18
N GLN A 41 -2.09 -11.75 -2.91
CA GLN A 41 -3.20 -12.47 -2.32
C GLN A 41 -4.44 -11.59 -2.25
N LEU A 42 -4.29 -10.33 -1.85
CA LEU A 42 -5.42 -9.43 -1.80
C LEU A 42 -5.96 -9.14 -3.21
N GLY A 43 -5.07 -9.02 -4.18
CA GLY A 43 -5.48 -8.82 -5.56
C GLY A 43 -6.30 -9.99 -6.10
N SER A 44 -5.91 -11.22 -5.73
CA SER A 44 -6.68 -12.39 -6.14
C SER A 44 -8.06 -12.39 -5.50
N MET A 45 -8.15 -11.95 -4.23
CA MET A 45 -9.45 -11.86 -3.58
C MET A 45 -10.35 -10.87 -4.32
N ILE A 46 -9.81 -9.73 -4.74
CA ILE A 46 -10.58 -8.74 -5.45
C ILE A 46 -11.07 -9.32 -6.77
N ASN A 47 -10.20 -9.98 -7.50
CA ASN A 47 -10.56 -10.49 -8.81
C ASN A 47 -11.58 -11.64 -8.74
N SER A 48 -11.66 -12.31 -7.61
CA SER A 48 -12.64 -13.39 -7.47
C SER A 48 -13.99 -12.90 -6.97
N ARG A 49 -14.08 -11.65 -6.52
CA ARG A 49 -15.36 -11.13 -6.04
C ARG A 49 -16.23 -10.71 -7.21
N THR A 50 -17.49 -11.11 -7.17
CA THR A 50 -18.44 -10.76 -8.22
C THR A 50 -19.27 -9.54 -7.86
N ASP A 51 -19.18 -9.08 -6.62
CA ASP A 51 -19.95 -7.93 -6.16
C ASP A 51 -19.23 -6.60 -6.38
N ILE A 52 -18.00 -6.60 -6.89
CA ILE A 52 -17.28 -5.37 -7.16
C ILE A 52 -17.40 -5.09 -8.65
N LYS A 53 -17.90 -3.90 -9.00
CA LYS A 53 -18.03 -3.54 -10.40
C LYS A 53 -16.65 -3.32 -11.00
N ASP A 54 -16.51 -3.60 -12.29
CA ASP A 54 -15.21 -3.45 -12.94
C ASP A 54 -14.67 -2.05 -12.79
N GLU A 55 -15.52 -1.05 -12.84
CA GLU A 55 -15.07 0.33 -12.71
C GLU A 55 -14.54 0.65 -11.32
N ASP A 56 -14.89 -0.15 -10.31
CA ASP A 56 -14.43 0.08 -8.95
C ASP A 56 -13.19 -0.73 -8.61
N LYS A 57 -12.79 -1.66 -9.45
CA LYS A 57 -11.69 -2.55 -9.12
C LYS A 57 -10.36 -1.83 -8.96
N ILE A 58 -10.18 -0.72 -9.67
CA ILE A 58 -8.94 0.03 -9.54
C ILE A 58 -8.80 0.53 -8.10
N ALA A 59 -9.88 1.07 -7.51
CA ALA A 59 -9.82 1.56 -6.14
C ALA A 59 -9.50 0.43 -5.18
N TYR A 60 -10.07 -0.76 -5.41
CA TYR A 60 -9.79 -1.91 -4.55
C TYR A 60 -8.34 -2.36 -4.66
N HIS A 61 -7.76 -2.34 -5.87
CA HIS A 61 -6.36 -2.71 -6.02
C HIS A 61 -5.42 -1.66 -5.39
N VAL A 62 -5.82 -0.38 -5.40
CA VAL A 62 -5.06 0.64 -4.70
C VAL A 62 -5.09 0.38 -3.20
N ALA A 63 -6.26 0.03 -2.67
CA ALA A 63 -6.39 -0.29 -1.25
C ALA A 63 -5.53 -1.51 -0.90
N ALA A 64 -5.51 -2.53 -1.76
CA ALA A 64 -4.71 -3.71 -1.53
C ALA A 64 -3.22 -3.36 -1.44
N GLY A 65 -2.76 -2.44 -2.27
CA GLY A 65 -1.37 -2.00 -2.23
C GLY A 65 -1.01 -1.35 -0.89
N LEU A 66 -1.92 -0.53 -0.34
CA LEU A 66 -1.67 0.07 0.95
C LEU A 66 -1.74 -0.96 2.07
N MET A 67 -2.74 -1.85 2.02
CA MET A 67 -2.87 -2.89 3.05
C MET A 67 -1.63 -3.77 3.11
N ALA A 68 -0.97 -3.97 1.99
CA ALA A 68 0.20 -4.83 1.93
C ALA A 68 1.40 -4.23 2.64
N VAL A 69 1.52 -2.91 2.71
CA VAL A 69 2.71 -2.27 3.26
C VAL A 69 2.48 -1.57 4.60
N CYS A 70 1.24 -1.43 5.05
CA CYS A 70 0.93 -0.72 6.28
C CYS A 70 0.88 -1.67 7.47
N THR A 71 1.66 -1.37 8.51
CA THR A 71 1.69 -2.17 9.73
C THR A 71 1.54 -1.26 10.94
N LEU A 72 1.33 -1.86 12.09
CA LEU A 72 1.30 -1.13 13.35
C LEU A 72 2.71 -1.19 13.94
N PRO A 73 3.29 -0.04 14.30
CA PRO A 73 4.68 -0.02 14.78
C PRO A 73 4.91 -0.86 16.03
N ASP A 74 3.92 -0.92 16.91
CA ASP A 74 4.10 -1.60 18.19
C ASP A 74 4.15 -3.10 18.07
N THR A 75 3.39 -3.68 17.17
CA THR A 75 3.29 -5.13 17.07
C THR A 75 3.87 -5.68 15.79
N GLY A 76 4.01 -4.85 14.76
CA GLY A 76 4.43 -5.31 13.44
C GLY A 76 3.33 -6.00 12.66
N GLU A 77 2.11 -6.06 13.21
CA GLU A 77 1.00 -6.68 12.50
C GLU A 77 0.49 -5.76 11.42
N PHE A 78 -0.15 -6.31 10.39
CA PHE A 78 -0.74 -5.48 9.36
C PHE A 78 -1.78 -4.57 9.99
N ALA A 79 -1.77 -3.31 9.58
CA ALA A 79 -2.65 -2.30 10.17
C ALA A 79 -4.11 -2.54 9.81
N PHE A 80 -4.36 -3.16 8.64
CA PHE A 80 -5.71 -3.38 8.18
C PHE A 80 -5.92 -4.87 7.91
N ALA A 81 -6.99 -5.42 8.46
CA ALA A 81 -7.34 -6.81 8.21
C ALA A 81 -7.95 -6.95 6.83
N ASP A 82 -7.93 -8.16 6.27
CA ASP A 82 -8.52 -8.39 4.96
C ASP A 82 -9.98 -7.95 4.91
N SER A 83 -10.70 -8.14 6.00
CA SER A 83 -12.12 -7.77 6.06
C SER A 83 -12.36 -6.27 6.04
N GLN A 84 -11.32 -5.47 6.17
CA GLN A 84 -11.47 -4.02 6.18
C GLN A 84 -11.27 -3.37 4.81
N MET A 85 -11.09 -4.19 3.77
CA MET A 85 -10.84 -3.66 2.44
C MET A 85 -11.96 -2.74 1.95
N ASP A 86 -13.21 -3.14 2.16
CA ASP A 86 -14.32 -2.31 1.73
C ASP A 86 -14.34 -0.98 2.48
N ASP A 87 -14.00 -1.00 3.75
CA ASP A 87 -13.95 0.22 4.53
C ASP A 87 -12.83 1.14 4.06
N LEU A 88 -11.69 0.59 3.67
CA LEU A 88 -10.65 1.42 3.14
C LEU A 88 -11.09 2.11 1.87
N VAL A 89 -11.70 1.37 0.97
CA VAL A 89 -12.12 1.94 -0.31
C VAL A 89 -13.17 3.02 -0.11
N ASN A 90 -14.09 2.81 0.82
CA ASN A 90 -15.24 3.68 0.93
C ASN A 90 -15.14 4.74 2.03
N LYS A 91 -14.25 4.59 2.99
CA LYS A 91 -14.24 5.44 4.16
C LYS A 91 -12.92 6.08 4.52
N LEU A 92 -11.80 5.63 3.96
CA LEU A 92 -10.51 6.20 4.33
C LEU A 92 -10.46 7.66 3.87
N PRO A 93 -10.17 8.61 4.77
CA PRO A 93 -10.13 10.01 4.38
C PRO A 93 -9.06 10.26 3.32
N ARG A 94 -9.37 11.14 2.37
CA ARG A 94 -8.49 11.39 1.26
C ARG A 94 -7.11 11.90 1.69
N ASP A 95 -7.07 12.80 2.66
CA ASP A 95 -5.80 13.35 3.10
C ASP A 95 -4.95 12.30 3.78
N LEU A 96 -5.55 11.36 4.52
CA LEU A 96 -4.79 10.28 5.11
C LEU A 96 -4.29 9.34 4.02
N TYR A 97 -5.14 9.04 3.03
CA TYR A 97 -4.72 8.24 1.91
C TYR A 97 -3.52 8.87 1.22
N GLU A 98 -3.56 10.18 1.00
CA GLU A 98 -2.47 10.86 0.32
C GLU A 98 -1.18 10.82 1.14
N GLN A 99 -1.27 10.90 2.45
CA GLN A 99 -0.10 10.79 3.30
C GLN A 99 0.51 9.40 3.24
N LEU A 100 -0.34 8.37 3.27
CA LEU A 100 0.15 7.00 3.20
C LEU A 100 0.76 6.71 1.83
N ALA A 101 0.10 7.16 0.77
CA ALA A 101 0.59 6.95 -0.58
C ALA A 101 1.91 7.69 -0.82
N SER A 102 2.02 8.91 -0.28
CA SER A 102 3.24 9.68 -0.42
C SER A 102 4.39 9.00 0.31
N ALA A 103 4.13 8.43 1.49
CA ALA A 103 5.15 7.71 2.23
C ALA A 103 5.61 6.48 1.45
N ALA A 104 4.67 5.77 0.85
CA ALA A 104 5.00 4.59 0.06
C ALA A 104 5.85 4.98 -1.16
N TYR A 105 5.50 6.09 -1.81
CA TYR A 105 6.24 6.54 -2.97
C TYR A 105 7.65 6.96 -2.57
N GLN A 106 7.84 7.60 -1.43
CA GLN A 106 9.16 7.99 -1.00
C GLN A 106 10.06 6.78 -0.79
N LEU A 107 9.48 5.67 -0.35
CA LEU A 107 10.25 4.47 -0.09
C LEU A 107 10.53 3.66 -1.36
N ASP A 108 9.59 3.70 -2.31
CA ASP A 108 9.71 2.93 -3.55
C ASP A 108 9.33 3.79 -4.76
N PRO A 109 10.13 4.80 -5.07
CA PRO A 109 9.77 5.72 -6.16
C PRO A 109 9.68 5.06 -7.52
N ILE A 110 10.27 3.89 -7.65
CA ILE A 110 10.24 3.23 -8.91
C ILE A 110 8.89 2.85 -9.37
N VAL A 111 7.91 2.82 -8.50
CA VAL A 111 6.57 2.43 -8.90
C VAL A 111 5.99 3.43 -9.85
N VAL A 112 6.60 4.57 -10.05
CA VAL A 112 6.05 5.51 -10.95
C VAL A 112 6.47 5.24 -12.36
N GLU A 113 7.42 4.41 -12.57
CA GLU A 113 7.88 4.10 -13.87
C GLU A 113 6.85 3.73 -14.87
N PRO A 114 5.89 2.97 -14.54
CA PRO A 114 4.93 2.55 -15.52
C PRO A 114 4.29 3.65 -16.27
N GLU A 115 3.99 4.73 -15.65
CA GLU A 115 3.37 5.71 -16.38
C GLU A 115 4.30 6.46 -17.22
N THR A 116 5.53 6.54 -16.93
CA THR A 116 6.37 7.18 -17.81
C THR A 116 6.49 6.37 -19.03
N LEU A 117 6.39 5.10 -18.88
CA LEU A 117 6.48 4.30 -20.03
C LEU A 117 5.32 4.47 -20.85
N SER A 118 4.22 4.64 -20.27
CA SER A 118 3.08 4.68 -21.06
C SER A 118 3.08 5.86 -21.92
N GLU A 119 3.53 6.95 -21.50
CA GLU A 119 3.43 7.98 -22.33
C GLU A 119 4.32 7.94 -23.39
N LYS A 120 5.31 7.24 -23.29
CA LYS A 120 6.08 7.20 -24.32
C LYS A 120 5.53 6.46 -25.31
N LYS A 121 4.85 5.56 -25.06
CA LYS A 121 4.34 4.83 -26.06
C LYS A 121 3.24 5.49 -26.57
N SER A 122 2.82 6.29 -25.87
CA SER A 122 1.68 6.81 -26.36
C SER A 122 2.03 7.67 -27.45
N GLU A 123 2.95 8.12 -27.39
CA GLU A 123 3.21 8.78 -28.36
C GLU A 123 3.49 8.15 -29.32
N SER A 124 3.53 7.33 -29.06
CA SER A 124 3.71 6.70 -30.11
C SER A 124 2.87 6.86 -30.79
#